data_c0ad702a046a7a948377263b40f6037b
#
_entry.id   c0ad702a046a7a948377263b40f6037b
#
_cell.length_a   1.000
_cell.length_b   1.000
_cell.length_c   1.000
_cell.angle_alpha   90.00
_cell.angle_beta   90.00
_cell.angle_gamma   90.00
#
_symmetry.space_group_name_H-M   'P 1'
#
loop_
_entity.id
_entity.type
_entity.pdbx_description
1 polymer ?
#
loop_
_entity_poly.entity_id
_entity_poly.type
_entity_poly.pdbx_seq_one_letter_code
_entity_poly.pdbx_strand_id
1 'polypeptide(L)'
;VYTIEESGSAPGVANDLVSTRKVSFTVTDDGAGNLTVTRNPAEGAAFTFTNSYSVESVSSSVTDQLKATKKLEGRDLVAGEFKFELVEGNTVVATGTNAEDGKIKLSPITYNGPGTHTYTLRERGAGMHDRGMTFSGASYIVVTTVSDNGDGTLSVKHAFEDAQPATATFTNVYRAAPASVKIT
;
A
#
# COMPACT_ATOMS: atom_id res chain seq x y z
N VAL A 1 -19.59 -27.23 37.94
CA VAL A 1 -19.14 -26.12 37.11
C VAL A 1 -18.56 -26.70 35.83
N TYR A 2 -18.97 -26.18 34.70
CA TYR A 2 -18.47 -26.52 33.38
C TYR A 2 -17.73 -25.32 32.78
N THR A 3 -16.72 -25.58 31.97
CA THR A 3 -15.98 -24.55 31.25
C THR A 3 -16.22 -24.74 29.77
N ILE A 4 -16.51 -23.64 29.08
CA ILE A 4 -16.55 -23.55 27.62
C ILE A 4 -15.29 -22.78 27.26
N GLU A 5 -14.49 -23.33 26.38
CA GLU A 5 -13.22 -22.76 25.98
C GLU A 5 -13.20 -22.54 24.46
N GLU A 6 -12.74 -21.36 24.05
CA GLU A 6 -12.38 -21.11 22.68
C GLU A 6 -10.99 -21.67 22.43
N SER A 7 -10.81 -22.41 21.35
CA SER A 7 -9.53 -22.98 20.92
C SER A 7 -9.33 -22.80 19.44
N GLY A 8 -8.06 -22.79 19.03
CA GLY A 8 -7.64 -22.62 17.65
C GLY A 8 -7.00 -21.26 17.42
N SER A 9 -6.39 -21.12 16.24
CA SER A 9 -5.79 -19.87 15.74
C SER A 9 -5.94 -19.80 14.24
N ALA A 10 -6.10 -18.59 13.70
CA ALA A 10 -6.09 -18.35 12.27
C ALA A 10 -5.17 -17.14 11.98
N PRO A 11 -4.46 -17.14 10.85
CA PRO A 11 -3.61 -16.01 10.46
C PRO A 11 -4.42 -14.69 10.42
N GLY A 12 -3.85 -13.63 10.93
CA GLY A 12 -4.49 -12.31 11.00
C GLY A 12 -5.59 -12.18 12.07
N VAL A 13 -5.94 -13.26 12.80
CA VAL A 13 -6.99 -13.26 13.82
C VAL A 13 -6.38 -13.23 15.22
N ALA A 14 -6.79 -12.24 16.00
CA ALA A 14 -6.60 -12.23 17.45
C ALA A 14 -7.86 -12.77 18.13
N ASN A 15 -7.70 -13.85 18.91
CA ASN A 15 -8.78 -14.46 19.67
C ASN A 15 -9.22 -13.57 20.84
N ASP A 16 -10.42 -13.82 21.38
CA ASP A 16 -10.91 -13.15 22.57
C ASP A 16 -9.89 -13.24 23.71
N LEU A 17 -9.62 -12.13 24.37
CA LEU A 17 -8.71 -12.06 25.52
C LEU A 17 -9.15 -12.96 26.68
N VAL A 18 -10.44 -13.25 26.78
CA VAL A 18 -11.00 -14.18 27.76
C VAL A 18 -11.45 -15.44 27.03
N SER A 19 -10.54 -16.39 26.88
CA SER A 19 -10.74 -17.62 26.12
C SER A 19 -11.72 -18.62 26.81
N THR A 20 -12.17 -18.33 28.01
CA THR A 20 -13.03 -19.26 28.78
C THR A 20 -14.29 -18.59 29.28
N ARG A 21 -15.39 -19.35 29.27
CA ARG A 21 -16.67 -19.00 29.91
C ARG A 21 -17.07 -20.14 30.85
N LYS A 22 -17.65 -19.81 31.98
CA LYS A 22 -18.08 -20.81 32.99
C LYS A 22 -19.59 -20.84 33.12
N VAL A 23 -20.13 -22.03 33.25
CA VAL A 23 -21.53 -22.27 33.63
C VAL A 23 -21.57 -23.21 34.81
N SER A 24 -22.36 -22.88 35.80
CA SER A 24 -22.61 -23.76 36.97
C SER A 24 -24.07 -24.17 37.04
N PHE A 25 -24.29 -25.35 37.52
CA PHE A 25 -25.62 -25.86 37.87
C PHE A 25 -25.63 -26.18 39.35
N THR A 26 -26.67 -25.72 40.06
CA THR A 26 -26.96 -26.06 41.43
C THR A 26 -28.23 -26.90 41.46
N VAL A 27 -28.13 -28.04 42.06
CA VAL A 27 -29.30 -28.94 42.26
C VAL A 27 -29.69 -28.87 43.72
N THR A 28 -30.94 -28.56 43.99
CA THR A 28 -31.54 -28.52 45.34
C THR A 28 -32.68 -29.52 45.43
N ASP A 29 -32.75 -30.25 46.56
CA ASP A 29 -33.86 -31.09 46.93
C ASP A 29 -34.81 -30.28 47.82
N ASP A 30 -36.11 -30.32 47.56
CA ASP A 30 -37.14 -29.63 48.34
C ASP A 30 -37.56 -30.39 49.58
N GLY A 31 -36.96 -31.57 49.84
CA GLY A 31 -37.32 -32.46 50.93
C GLY A 31 -38.64 -33.22 50.75
N ALA A 32 -39.32 -33.05 49.63
CA ALA A 32 -40.54 -33.74 49.23
C ALA A 32 -40.32 -34.70 48.05
N GLY A 33 -39.04 -34.92 47.67
CA GLY A 33 -38.64 -35.81 46.58
C GLY A 33 -38.53 -35.14 45.21
N ASN A 34 -38.61 -33.81 45.16
CA ASN A 34 -38.42 -33.08 43.88
C ASN A 34 -37.07 -32.39 43.89
N LEU A 35 -36.41 -32.46 42.76
CA LEU A 35 -35.15 -31.77 42.49
C LEU A 35 -35.35 -30.54 41.60
N THR A 36 -34.78 -29.43 42.03
CA THR A 36 -34.75 -28.20 41.24
C THR A 36 -33.31 -27.93 40.74
N VAL A 37 -33.14 -27.61 39.46
CA VAL A 37 -31.86 -27.26 38.86
C VAL A 37 -31.86 -25.79 38.56
N THR A 38 -30.89 -25.07 39.12
CA THR A 38 -30.64 -23.66 38.81
C THR A 38 -29.34 -23.52 38.03
N ARG A 39 -29.37 -22.83 36.89
CA ARG A 39 -28.22 -22.54 36.07
C ARG A 39 -27.71 -21.13 36.35
N ASN A 40 -26.38 -20.95 36.40
CA ASN A 40 -25.74 -19.64 36.46
C ASN A 40 -24.61 -19.55 35.42
N PRO A 41 -24.60 -18.57 34.48
CA PRO A 41 -25.69 -17.58 34.30
C PRO A 41 -27.01 -18.22 33.88
N ALA A 42 -28.11 -17.49 34.08
CA ALA A 42 -29.47 -17.97 33.82
C ALA A 42 -29.67 -18.50 32.39
N GLU A 43 -30.73 -19.28 32.19
CA GLU A 43 -31.09 -19.77 30.85
C GLU A 43 -31.29 -18.62 29.88
N GLY A 44 -30.83 -18.78 28.63
CA GLY A 44 -30.83 -17.74 27.58
C GLY A 44 -29.65 -16.78 27.62
N ALA A 45 -28.79 -16.81 28.64
CA ALA A 45 -27.54 -16.03 28.61
C ALA A 45 -26.61 -16.56 27.50
N ALA A 46 -26.18 -15.64 26.61
CA ALA A 46 -25.25 -15.97 25.55
C ALA A 46 -23.80 -16.02 26.05
N PHE A 47 -23.04 -16.98 25.56
CA PHE A 47 -21.58 -17.02 25.71
C PHE A 47 -20.97 -16.50 24.40
N THR A 48 -20.50 -15.25 24.40
CA THR A 48 -19.94 -14.62 23.24
C THR A 48 -18.42 -14.64 23.35
N PHE A 49 -17.75 -15.09 22.29
CA PHE A 49 -16.32 -14.90 22.06
C PHE A 49 -16.18 -13.92 20.91
N THR A 50 -15.34 -12.90 21.07
CA THR A 50 -15.14 -11.85 20.06
C THR A 50 -13.71 -11.90 19.57
N ASN A 51 -13.55 -12.27 18.32
CA ASN A 51 -12.25 -12.27 17.64
C ASN A 51 -12.13 -11.03 16.76
N SER A 52 -10.93 -10.54 16.59
CA SER A 52 -10.64 -9.44 15.67
C SER A 52 -9.71 -9.91 14.57
N TYR A 53 -10.01 -9.48 13.35
CA TYR A 53 -9.14 -9.69 12.19
C TYR A 53 -8.43 -8.39 11.85
N SER A 54 -7.14 -8.47 11.52
CA SER A 54 -6.34 -7.34 11.06
C SER A 54 -5.31 -7.79 10.03
N VAL A 55 -4.91 -6.86 9.17
CA VAL A 55 -3.85 -7.07 8.19
C VAL A 55 -2.59 -6.31 8.60
N GLU A 56 -1.43 -6.86 8.26
CA GLU A 56 -0.15 -6.18 8.39
C GLU A 56 0.05 -5.21 7.21
N SER A 57 0.72 -4.09 7.48
CA SER A 57 1.07 -3.14 6.44
C SER A 57 2.11 -3.71 5.47
N VAL A 58 2.02 -3.33 4.20
CA VAL A 58 2.97 -3.72 3.16
C VAL A 58 3.55 -2.49 2.48
N SER A 59 4.86 -2.52 2.18
CA SER A 59 5.52 -1.47 1.41
C SER A 59 5.86 -1.96 0.02
N SER A 60 5.54 -1.16 -1.00
CA SER A 60 5.81 -1.48 -2.41
C SER A 60 6.19 -0.23 -3.19
N SER A 61 7.16 -0.36 -4.10
CA SER A 61 7.50 0.69 -5.05
C SER A 61 6.87 0.40 -6.41
N VAL A 62 6.27 1.41 -7.02
CA VAL A 62 5.71 1.32 -8.37
C VAL A 62 6.77 0.85 -9.38
N THR A 63 8.01 1.34 -9.25
CA THR A 63 9.11 1.02 -10.17
C THR A 63 9.72 -0.37 -9.98
N ASP A 64 9.28 -1.14 -8.97
CA ASP A 64 9.65 -2.55 -8.85
C ASP A 64 8.82 -3.45 -9.79
N GLN A 65 7.63 -3.00 -10.19
CA GLN A 65 6.71 -3.73 -11.08
C GLN A 65 6.56 -3.08 -12.45
N LEU A 66 6.66 -1.74 -12.54
CA LEU A 66 6.49 -0.97 -13.78
C LEU A 66 7.79 -0.35 -14.24
N LYS A 67 8.04 -0.38 -15.54
CA LYS A 67 9.23 0.24 -16.12
C LYS A 67 9.02 1.74 -16.32
N ALA A 68 9.94 2.54 -15.79
CA ALA A 68 10.01 3.97 -16.02
C ALA A 68 11.44 4.36 -16.42
N THR A 69 11.57 5.16 -17.48
CA THR A 69 12.86 5.48 -18.09
C THR A 69 13.00 6.97 -18.39
N LYS A 70 14.14 7.53 -18.05
CA LYS A 70 14.60 8.85 -18.44
C LYS A 70 15.48 8.76 -19.67
N LYS A 71 15.21 9.64 -20.65
CA LYS A 71 16.09 9.89 -21.81
C LYS A 71 16.50 11.35 -21.81
N LEU A 72 17.73 11.61 -22.22
CA LEU A 72 18.24 12.96 -22.45
C LEU A 72 18.85 13.03 -23.86
N GLU A 73 18.39 14.01 -24.65
CA GLU A 73 18.94 14.31 -25.97
C GLU A 73 19.83 15.54 -25.87
N GLY A 74 20.90 15.57 -26.66
CA GLY A 74 21.82 16.70 -26.78
C GLY A 74 23.02 16.67 -25.84
N ARG A 75 23.04 15.83 -24.82
CA ARG A 75 24.19 15.47 -23.98
C ARG A 75 23.95 14.19 -23.19
N ASP A 76 24.98 13.69 -22.55
CA ASP A 76 24.91 12.50 -21.72
C ASP A 76 24.05 12.73 -20.47
N LEU A 77 23.36 11.67 -20.05
CA LEU A 77 22.54 11.62 -18.85
C LEU A 77 23.44 11.38 -17.63
N VAL A 78 23.17 12.11 -16.55
CA VAL A 78 23.87 11.94 -15.28
C VAL A 78 22.91 11.35 -14.24
N ALA A 79 23.39 10.39 -13.44
CA ALA A 79 22.59 9.78 -12.39
C ALA A 79 22.12 10.84 -11.35
N GLY A 80 20.85 10.77 -10.95
CA GLY A 80 20.25 11.66 -9.96
C GLY A 80 19.93 13.08 -10.43
N GLU A 81 20.17 13.38 -11.71
CA GLU A 81 19.98 14.73 -12.27
C GLU A 81 18.51 15.14 -12.31
N PHE A 82 17.63 14.23 -12.68
CA PHE A 82 16.20 14.50 -12.82
C PHE A 82 15.41 13.85 -11.68
N LYS A 83 14.41 14.59 -11.20
CA LYS A 83 13.55 14.14 -10.10
C LYS A 83 12.16 13.80 -10.61
N PHE A 84 11.59 12.74 -10.05
CA PHE A 84 10.27 12.23 -10.39
C PHE A 84 9.39 12.21 -9.14
N GLU A 85 8.12 12.39 -9.36
CA GLU A 85 7.09 12.44 -8.32
C GLU A 85 5.96 11.49 -8.69
N LEU A 86 5.49 10.74 -7.72
CA LEU A 86 4.22 10.04 -7.77
C LEU A 86 3.23 10.81 -6.92
N VAL A 87 2.12 11.21 -7.51
CA VAL A 87 1.16 12.15 -6.90
C VAL A 87 -0.21 11.51 -6.80
N GLU A 88 -0.83 11.51 -5.63
CA GLU A 88 -2.22 11.14 -5.39
C GLU A 88 -3.04 12.41 -5.13
N GLY A 89 -3.96 12.72 -6.03
CA GLY A 89 -4.66 14.01 -5.99
C GLY A 89 -3.66 15.18 -6.08
N ASN A 90 -3.47 15.90 -4.98
CA ASN A 90 -2.51 17.01 -4.88
C ASN A 90 -1.29 16.68 -3.99
N THR A 91 -1.19 15.44 -3.49
CA THR A 91 -0.16 15.06 -2.53
C THR A 91 0.93 14.23 -3.22
N VAL A 92 2.19 14.62 -3.05
CA VAL A 92 3.33 13.79 -3.47
C VAL A 92 3.50 12.66 -2.46
N VAL A 93 3.30 11.42 -2.90
CA VAL A 93 3.34 10.20 -2.05
C VAL A 93 4.64 9.44 -2.17
N ALA A 94 5.34 9.58 -3.31
CA ALA A 94 6.67 9.01 -3.51
C ALA A 94 7.51 9.92 -4.42
N THR A 95 8.83 9.87 -4.23
CA THR A 95 9.79 10.60 -5.07
C THR A 95 10.91 9.68 -5.51
N GLY A 96 11.60 10.06 -6.57
CA GLY A 96 12.74 9.30 -7.07
C GLY A 96 13.59 10.07 -8.05
N THR A 97 14.60 9.40 -8.57
CA THR A 97 15.55 9.96 -9.53
C THR A 97 15.89 8.93 -10.61
N ASN A 98 16.54 9.40 -11.67
CA ASN A 98 17.11 8.53 -12.69
C ASN A 98 18.47 7.97 -12.27
N ALA A 99 18.75 6.73 -12.68
CA ALA A 99 20.11 6.20 -12.74
C ALA A 99 20.83 6.68 -14.02
N GLU A 100 22.11 6.38 -14.16
CA GLU A 100 22.91 6.71 -15.34
C GLU A 100 22.41 5.99 -16.61
N ASP A 101 21.89 4.77 -16.47
CA ASP A 101 21.26 3.99 -17.54
C ASP A 101 19.82 4.44 -17.88
N GLY A 102 19.36 5.50 -17.24
CA GLY A 102 18.04 6.09 -17.42
C GLY A 102 16.93 5.42 -16.63
N LYS A 103 17.17 4.31 -15.92
CA LYS A 103 16.14 3.72 -15.07
C LYS A 103 15.73 4.69 -13.98
N ILE A 104 14.44 4.82 -13.76
CA ILE A 104 13.87 5.63 -12.68
C ILE A 104 13.58 4.71 -11.49
N LYS A 105 14.02 5.13 -10.30
CA LYS A 105 13.68 4.49 -9.03
C LYS A 105 12.87 5.44 -8.16
N LEU A 106 11.70 4.99 -7.70
CA LEU A 106 10.85 5.69 -6.74
C LEU A 106 10.99 5.05 -5.35
N SER A 107 10.79 5.86 -4.31
CA SER A 107 10.65 5.35 -2.95
C SER A 107 9.38 4.49 -2.83
N PRO A 108 9.37 3.48 -1.93
CA PRO A 108 8.18 2.69 -1.67
C PRO A 108 7.10 3.50 -0.97
N ILE A 109 5.85 3.05 -1.12
CA ILE A 109 4.67 3.53 -0.41
C ILE A 109 4.21 2.41 0.53
N THR A 110 3.79 2.79 1.74
CA THR A 110 3.23 1.84 2.71
C THR A 110 1.71 1.85 2.65
N TYR A 111 1.12 0.67 2.51
CA TYR A 111 -0.32 0.44 2.48
C TYR A 111 -0.73 -0.28 3.76
N ASN A 112 -1.77 0.23 4.42
CA ASN A 112 -2.24 -0.27 5.73
C ASN A 112 -3.55 -1.07 5.64
N GLY A 113 -4.09 -1.25 4.44
CA GLY A 113 -5.33 -1.98 4.20
C GLY A 113 -5.62 -2.15 2.72
N PRO A 114 -6.60 -2.98 2.36
CA PRO A 114 -7.02 -3.16 0.97
C PRO A 114 -7.66 -1.90 0.41
N GLY A 115 -7.50 -1.70 -0.91
CA GLY A 115 -8.06 -0.54 -1.60
C GLY A 115 -7.46 -0.35 -2.98
N THR A 116 -7.97 0.66 -3.69
CA THR A 116 -7.44 1.07 -4.98
C THR A 116 -6.97 2.52 -4.90
N HIS A 117 -5.77 2.78 -5.37
CA HIS A 117 -5.14 4.08 -5.41
C HIS A 117 -4.82 4.46 -6.86
N THR A 118 -5.03 5.71 -7.21
CA THR A 118 -4.69 6.24 -8.53
C THR A 118 -3.67 7.35 -8.39
N TYR A 119 -2.53 7.16 -9.04
CA TYR A 119 -1.40 8.08 -8.98
C TYR A 119 -1.10 8.67 -10.36
N THR A 120 -0.53 9.87 -10.36
CA THR A 120 0.12 10.45 -11.53
C THR A 120 1.63 10.39 -11.34
N LEU A 121 2.33 9.65 -12.21
CA LEU A 121 3.78 9.65 -12.31
C LEU A 121 4.21 10.76 -13.29
N ARG A 122 5.05 11.68 -12.82
CA ARG A 122 5.53 12.83 -13.60
C ARG A 122 6.98 13.18 -13.27
N GLU A 123 7.65 13.89 -14.19
CA GLU A 123 8.92 14.53 -13.91
C GLU A 123 8.66 15.86 -13.17
N ARG A 124 9.49 16.18 -12.16
CA ARG A 124 9.44 17.50 -11.51
C ARG A 124 9.92 18.57 -12.47
N GLY A 125 9.12 19.62 -12.66
CA GLY A 125 9.36 20.65 -13.66
C GLY A 125 8.84 20.29 -15.05
N ALA A 126 7.91 19.36 -15.16
CA ALA A 126 7.31 18.92 -16.42
C ALA A 126 6.88 20.10 -17.30
N GLY A 127 7.34 20.09 -18.57
CA GLY A 127 7.06 21.14 -19.57
C GLY A 127 7.82 22.44 -19.38
N MET A 128 8.70 22.56 -18.38
CA MET A 128 9.52 23.78 -18.18
C MET A 128 10.69 23.85 -19.15
N HIS A 129 11.19 25.08 -19.33
CA HIS A 129 12.43 25.38 -20.04
C HIS A 129 13.39 26.13 -19.11
N ASP A 130 14.58 25.58 -18.89
CA ASP A 130 15.60 26.21 -18.06
C ASP A 130 16.99 25.94 -18.60
N ARG A 131 17.82 26.99 -18.76
CA ARG A 131 19.23 26.92 -19.12
C ARG A 131 19.56 25.97 -20.30
N GLY A 132 18.75 26.07 -21.34
CA GLY A 132 18.87 25.20 -22.51
C GLY A 132 18.25 23.80 -22.37
N MET A 133 17.70 23.48 -21.22
CA MET A 133 16.96 22.24 -20.98
C MET A 133 15.47 22.45 -21.24
N THR A 134 14.86 21.57 -22.03
CA THR A 134 13.43 21.41 -22.16
C THR A 134 13.03 20.12 -21.42
N PHE A 135 12.22 20.24 -20.38
CA PHE A 135 11.78 19.12 -19.58
C PHE A 135 10.60 18.41 -20.25
N SER A 136 10.52 17.10 -20.07
CA SER A 136 9.40 16.28 -20.54
C SER A 136 8.08 16.75 -19.92
N GLY A 137 7.07 16.98 -20.76
CA GLY A 137 5.69 17.23 -20.30
C GLY A 137 4.88 15.94 -20.09
N ALA A 138 5.50 14.76 -20.26
CA ALA A 138 4.79 13.48 -20.12
C ALA A 138 4.34 13.22 -18.68
N SER A 139 3.18 12.60 -18.55
CA SER A 139 2.65 12.06 -17.30
C SER A 139 1.97 10.73 -17.57
N TYR A 140 1.96 9.85 -16.57
CA TYR A 140 1.39 8.51 -16.68
C TYR A 140 0.53 8.22 -15.46
N ILE A 141 -0.66 7.69 -15.72
CA ILE A 141 -1.54 7.25 -14.63
C ILE A 141 -1.16 5.82 -14.22
N VAL A 142 -0.98 5.64 -12.92
CA VAL A 142 -0.68 4.36 -12.30
C VAL A 142 -1.85 4.01 -11.38
N VAL A 143 -2.45 2.85 -11.63
CA VAL A 143 -3.46 2.27 -10.74
C VAL A 143 -2.80 1.20 -9.88
N THR A 144 -2.94 1.34 -8.58
CA THR A 144 -2.46 0.37 -7.59
C THR A 144 -3.63 -0.30 -6.91
N THR A 145 -3.67 -1.62 -6.96
CA THR A 145 -4.65 -2.43 -6.25
C THR A 145 -3.97 -3.12 -5.07
N VAL A 146 -4.48 -2.90 -3.88
CA VAL A 146 -4.07 -3.58 -2.64
C VAL A 146 -5.18 -4.55 -2.26
N SER A 147 -4.84 -5.82 -2.15
CA SER A 147 -5.79 -6.89 -1.83
C SER A 147 -5.42 -7.55 -0.51
N ASP A 148 -6.44 -7.84 0.29
CA ASP A 148 -6.32 -8.69 1.47
C ASP A 148 -6.30 -10.15 1.02
N ASN A 149 -5.28 -10.89 1.47
CA ASN A 149 -5.10 -12.31 1.14
C ASN A 149 -5.94 -13.23 2.04
N GLY A 150 -6.61 -12.69 3.08
CA GLY A 150 -7.42 -13.45 4.02
C GLY A 150 -6.62 -14.17 5.11
N ASP A 151 -5.33 -13.90 5.18
CA ASP A 151 -4.38 -14.53 6.12
C ASP A 151 -3.62 -13.49 6.98
N GLY A 152 -4.14 -12.25 7.05
CA GLY A 152 -3.50 -11.14 7.73
C GLY A 152 -2.43 -10.43 6.90
N THR A 153 -2.19 -10.83 5.66
CA THR A 153 -1.24 -10.18 4.76
C THR A 153 -1.92 -9.44 3.62
N LEU A 154 -1.21 -8.47 3.03
CA LEU A 154 -1.66 -7.72 1.86
C LEU A 154 -0.79 -8.04 0.65
N SER A 155 -1.39 -8.06 -0.54
CA SER A 155 -0.69 -8.08 -1.82
C SER A 155 -0.89 -6.76 -2.56
N VAL A 156 0.14 -6.29 -3.28
CA VAL A 156 0.11 -5.03 -4.03
C VAL A 156 0.40 -5.29 -5.50
N LYS A 157 -0.47 -4.76 -6.36
CA LYS A 157 -0.29 -4.78 -7.81
C LYS A 157 -0.32 -3.36 -8.35
N HIS A 158 0.72 -2.99 -9.09
CA HIS A 158 0.79 -1.73 -9.84
C HIS A 158 0.56 -1.98 -11.33
N ALA A 159 -0.21 -1.13 -11.99
CA ALA A 159 -0.42 -1.16 -13.44
C ALA A 159 -0.51 0.26 -13.98
N PHE A 160 -0.08 0.48 -15.23
CA PHE A 160 -0.49 1.69 -15.94
C PHE A 160 -1.96 1.59 -16.30
N GLU A 161 -2.68 2.71 -16.25
CA GLU A 161 -4.06 2.78 -16.71
C GLU A 161 -4.15 2.33 -18.17
N ASP A 162 -5.21 1.61 -18.53
CA ASP A 162 -5.44 1.03 -19.86
C ASP A 162 -4.32 0.11 -20.40
N ALA A 163 -3.50 -0.45 -19.50
CA ALA A 163 -2.36 -1.30 -19.85
C ALA A 163 -1.35 -0.67 -20.83
N GLN A 164 -1.35 0.63 -20.99
CA GLN A 164 -0.44 1.41 -21.85
C GLN A 164 0.21 2.55 -21.05
N PRO A 165 1.47 2.87 -21.31
CA PRO A 165 2.45 2.18 -22.16
C PRO A 165 3.16 1.04 -21.42
N ALA A 166 3.85 0.16 -22.14
CA ALA A 166 4.71 -0.88 -21.51
C ALA A 166 5.89 -0.27 -20.70
N THR A 167 6.23 0.99 -20.96
CA THR A 167 7.29 1.74 -20.27
C THR A 167 6.95 3.22 -20.26
N ALA A 168 6.91 3.84 -19.08
CA ALA A 168 6.82 5.29 -18.94
C ALA A 168 8.14 5.93 -19.36
N THR A 169 8.13 6.75 -20.40
CA THR A 169 9.36 7.37 -20.93
C THR A 169 9.29 8.88 -20.81
N PHE A 170 10.29 9.47 -20.16
CA PHE A 170 10.44 10.91 -20.00
C PHE A 170 11.67 11.38 -20.80
N THR A 171 11.44 12.12 -21.89
CA THR A 171 12.53 12.61 -22.76
C THR A 171 12.71 14.12 -22.56
N ASN A 172 13.90 14.52 -22.09
CA ASN A 172 14.31 15.92 -22.06
C ASN A 172 15.26 16.20 -23.24
N VAL A 173 15.28 17.45 -23.67
CA VAL A 173 16.15 17.91 -24.73
C VAL A 173 17.04 19.04 -24.22
N TYR A 174 18.35 18.89 -24.33
CA TYR A 174 19.32 19.93 -24.03
C TYR A 174 19.83 20.57 -25.32
N ARG A 175 19.85 21.89 -25.35
CA ARG A 175 20.43 22.68 -26.41
C ARG A 175 21.31 23.77 -25.80
N ALA A 176 22.62 23.72 -26.08
CA ALA A 176 23.51 24.78 -25.67
C ALA A 176 23.17 26.08 -26.43
N ALA A 177 23.29 27.21 -25.75
CA ALA A 177 23.18 28.49 -26.38
C ALA A 177 24.38 28.71 -27.37
N PRO A 178 24.15 29.34 -28.52
CA PRO A 178 25.28 29.67 -29.44
C PRO A 178 26.25 30.62 -28.76
N ALA A 179 27.55 30.35 -28.88
CA ALA A 179 28.61 31.27 -28.47
C ALA A 179 28.99 32.16 -29.65
N SER A 180 29.14 33.47 -29.41
CA SER A 180 29.71 34.40 -30.39
C SER A 180 31.11 34.84 -29.97
N VAL A 181 32.09 34.76 -30.87
CA VAL A 181 33.42 35.34 -30.69
C VAL A 181 33.47 36.64 -31.48
N LYS A 182 33.76 37.75 -30.80
CA LYS A 182 34.04 39.03 -31.43
C LYS A 182 35.53 39.06 -31.70
N ILE A 183 35.92 39.05 -32.99
CA ILE A 183 37.32 39.28 -33.41
C ILE A 183 37.46 40.80 -33.53
N THR A 184 38.31 41.40 -32.73
CA THR A 184 38.71 42.83 -32.79
C THR A 184 40.05 42.95 -33.52
#